data_e085f8330088dfcb527356bb7649f624
#
_entry.id   e085f8330088dfcb527356bb7649f624
#
_cell.length_a   1.000
_cell.length_b   1.000
_cell.length_c   1.000
_cell.angle_alpha   90.00
_cell.angle_beta   90.00
_cell.angle_gamma   90.00
#
_symmetry.space_group_name_H-M   'P 1'
#
loop_
_entity.id
_entity.type
_entity.pdbx_description
1 polymer ?
#
loop_
_entity_poly.entity_id
_entity_poly.type
_entity_poly.pdbx_seq_one_letter_code
_entity_poly.pdbx_strand_id
1 'polypeptide(L)'
;MTSNTYDFHGRTVLVTGGGTGIGRAIAEAFIANGANVAISGRRREKLDEVLTGHPADRTLAVEADVADDASAAAMVRAVVDRFGSLDVVVNNAAAYTNGAFDELALEDWQAIRATNIDGFVHVARHALPELERSGGNLVVVGSVSGLRGDWSQAAYNATKAAIMNFVQSLALDYGPRGVRLNAVAPALTITDLTRAVEEDDQALAAATNRIALGRPGRPDDIAPAVLFLASSDAAYITGAWLAVDGGTSASTGQAH
;
A
#
# COMPACT_ATOMS: atom_id res chain seq x y z
N MET A 1 24.41 1.25 0.26
CA MET A 1 23.65 2.43 0.71
C MET A 1 23.27 2.18 2.16
N THR A 2 23.50 3.11 3.06
CA THR A 2 23.01 3.00 4.44
C THR A 2 21.51 3.27 4.39
N SER A 3 20.68 2.25 4.61
CA SER A 3 19.25 2.44 4.84
C SER A 3 19.07 3.13 6.19
N ASN A 4 18.19 4.13 6.27
CA ASN A 4 17.75 4.64 7.56
C ASN A 4 17.15 3.49 8.36
N THR A 5 17.62 3.32 9.58
CA THR A 5 17.03 2.39 10.54
C THR A 5 16.05 3.16 11.41
N TYR A 6 14.81 2.71 11.44
CA TYR A 6 13.79 3.18 12.37
C TYR A 6 13.67 2.18 13.53
N ASP A 7 13.21 2.64 14.66
CA ASP A 7 12.89 1.76 15.79
C ASP A 7 11.37 1.54 15.86
N PHE A 8 10.94 0.35 15.46
CA PHE A 8 9.55 -0.08 15.57
C PHE A 8 9.35 -1.18 16.63
N HIS A 9 10.31 -1.38 17.54
CA HIS A 9 10.15 -2.36 18.62
C HIS A 9 8.90 -2.08 19.45
N GLY A 10 8.10 -3.13 19.67
CA GLY A 10 6.83 -3.04 20.39
C GLY A 10 5.67 -2.42 19.59
N ARG A 11 5.91 -1.98 18.35
CA ARG A 11 4.83 -1.50 17.46
C ARG A 11 4.26 -2.66 16.65
N THR A 12 2.95 -2.67 16.52
CA THR A 12 2.21 -3.66 15.72
C THR A 12 1.78 -3.05 14.40
N VAL A 13 2.14 -3.72 13.32
CA VAL A 13 1.90 -3.30 11.93
C VAL A 13 1.05 -4.34 11.22
N LEU A 14 -0.02 -3.91 10.56
CA LEU A 14 -0.80 -4.73 9.62
C LEU A 14 -0.52 -4.26 8.19
N VAL A 15 -0.08 -5.18 7.32
CA VAL A 15 0.12 -4.92 5.89
C VAL A 15 -0.86 -5.76 5.07
N THR A 16 -1.84 -5.10 4.43
CA THR A 16 -2.75 -5.81 3.51
C THR A 16 -2.08 -6.08 2.16
N GLY A 17 -2.34 -7.23 1.56
CA GLY A 17 -1.62 -7.65 0.35
C GLY A 17 -0.12 -7.87 0.58
N GLY A 18 0.26 -8.31 1.80
CA GLY A 18 1.65 -8.48 2.23
C GLY A 18 2.38 -9.70 1.67
N GLY A 19 1.70 -10.54 0.87
CA GLY A 19 2.28 -11.80 0.35
C GLY A 19 3.16 -11.64 -0.89
N THR A 20 3.15 -10.51 -1.58
CA THR A 20 3.92 -10.29 -2.82
C THR A 20 4.28 -8.81 -3.03
N GLY A 21 5.21 -8.54 -3.94
CA GLY A 21 5.50 -7.22 -4.46
C GLY A 21 5.80 -6.16 -3.40
N ILE A 22 5.18 -4.99 -3.53
CA ILE A 22 5.38 -3.84 -2.64
C ILE A 22 5.00 -4.18 -1.19
N GLY A 23 3.87 -4.88 -0.99
CA GLY A 23 3.41 -5.25 0.36
C GLY A 23 4.39 -6.18 1.08
N ARG A 24 4.98 -7.14 0.37
CA ARG A 24 6.03 -8.00 0.90
C ARG A 24 7.25 -7.20 1.36
N ALA A 25 7.79 -6.33 0.49
CA ALA A 25 8.96 -5.52 0.82
C ALA A 25 8.71 -4.59 2.03
N ILE A 26 7.49 -4.03 2.13
CA ILE A 26 7.09 -3.22 3.29
C ILE A 26 7.07 -4.08 4.57
N ALA A 27 6.47 -5.26 4.51
CA ALA A 27 6.40 -6.16 5.66
C ALA A 27 7.79 -6.59 6.14
N GLU A 28 8.66 -7.03 5.22
CA GLU A 28 10.06 -7.39 5.50
C GLU A 28 10.84 -6.21 6.10
N ALA A 29 10.63 -4.99 5.59
CA ALA A 29 11.27 -3.79 6.11
C ALA A 29 10.82 -3.48 7.55
N PHE A 30 9.52 -3.60 7.88
CA PHE A 30 9.04 -3.42 9.26
C PHE A 30 9.57 -4.51 10.21
N ILE A 31 9.61 -5.78 9.77
CA ILE A 31 10.19 -6.88 10.56
C ILE A 31 11.66 -6.61 10.86
N ALA A 32 12.43 -6.18 9.87
CA ALA A 32 13.85 -5.83 10.01
C ALA A 32 14.09 -4.67 10.99
N ASN A 33 13.12 -3.76 11.14
CA ASN A 33 13.13 -2.63 12.06
C ASN A 33 12.44 -2.93 13.42
N GLY A 34 12.22 -4.21 13.75
CA GLY A 34 11.82 -4.65 15.08
C GLY A 34 10.31 -4.73 15.35
N ALA A 35 9.45 -4.40 14.38
CA ALA A 35 8.00 -4.42 14.56
C ALA A 35 7.43 -5.85 14.77
N ASN A 36 6.26 -5.92 15.41
CA ASN A 36 5.35 -7.04 15.25
C ASN A 36 4.58 -6.83 13.96
N VAL A 37 4.62 -7.79 13.04
CA VAL A 37 4.05 -7.62 11.70
C VAL A 37 3.03 -8.70 11.39
N ALA A 38 1.79 -8.27 11.14
CA ALA A 38 0.78 -9.09 10.50
C ALA A 38 0.72 -8.78 9.00
N ILE A 39 0.71 -9.82 8.18
CA ILE A 39 0.46 -9.69 6.76
C ILE A 39 -0.82 -10.38 6.38
N SER A 40 -1.59 -9.79 5.46
CA SER A 40 -2.83 -10.40 5.00
C SER A 40 -2.92 -10.51 3.48
N GLY A 41 -3.73 -11.45 3.03
CA GLY A 41 -4.01 -11.70 1.62
C GLY A 41 -4.82 -12.97 1.44
N ARG A 42 -5.31 -13.19 0.21
CA ARG A 42 -6.17 -14.34 -0.12
C ARG A 42 -5.44 -15.68 -0.28
N ARG A 43 -4.11 -15.63 -0.48
CA ARG A 43 -3.29 -16.83 -0.74
C ARG A 43 -2.42 -17.10 0.46
N ARG A 44 -2.85 -18.02 1.30
CA ARG A 44 -2.16 -18.38 2.55
C ARG A 44 -0.72 -18.81 2.30
N GLU A 45 -0.48 -19.60 1.28
CA GLU A 45 0.86 -20.08 0.90
C GLU A 45 1.86 -18.95 0.63
N LYS A 46 1.39 -17.84 0.02
CA LYS A 46 2.25 -16.68 -0.25
C LYS A 46 2.59 -15.89 1.02
N LEU A 47 1.68 -15.86 1.96
CA LEU A 47 1.93 -15.26 3.27
C LEU A 47 2.96 -16.08 4.06
N ASP A 48 2.80 -17.40 4.08
CA ASP A 48 3.72 -18.30 4.78
C ASP A 48 5.13 -18.28 4.16
N GLU A 49 5.24 -18.18 2.81
CA GLU A 49 6.53 -17.98 2.13
C GLU A 49 7.25 -16.72 2.61
N VAL A 50 6.54 -15.58 2.74
CA VAL A 50 7.12 -14.31 3.21
C VAL A 50 7.60 -14.42 4.65
N LEU A 51 6.83 -15.09 5.51
CA LEU A 51 7.17 -15.17 6.94
C LEU A 51 8.18 -16.27 7.27
N THR A 52 8.52 -17.14 6.30
CA THR A 52 9.54 -18.17 6.49
C THR A 52 10.90 -17.55 6.86
N GLY A 53 11.47 -17.99 7.97
CA GLY A 53 12.76 -17.49 8.48
C GLY A 53 12.67 -16.22 9.33
N HIS A 54 11.47 -15.63 9.47
CA HIS A 54 11.24 -14.52 10.39
C HIS A 54 10.78 -15.00 11.78
N PRO A 55 10.96 -14.20 12.85
CA PRO A 55 10.58 -14.56 14.21
C PRO A 55 9.08 -14.82 14.34
N ALA A 56 8.69 -16.06 14.69
CA ALA A 56 7.28 -16.47 14.77
C ALA A 56 6.50 -15.78 15.90
N ASP A 57 7.19 -15.27 16.92
CA ASP A 57 6.59 -14.51 18.01
C ASP A 57 6.20 -13.09 17.59
N ARG A 58 6.85 -12.54 16.56
CA ARG A 58 6.62 -11.19 16.02
C ARG A 58 5.94 -11.17 14.65
N THR A 59 5.53 -12.30 14.12
CA THR A 59 4.89 -12.36 12.80
C THR A 59 3.56 -13.10 12.83
N LEU A 60 2.64 -12.70 11.95
CA LEU A 60 1.32 -13.31 11.81
C LEU A 60 0.87 -13.29 10.34
N ALA A 61 0.51 -14.46 9.79
CA ALA A 61 -0.18 -14.56 8.50
C ALA A 61 -1.69 -14.64 8.72
N VAL A 62 -2.46 -13.77 8.09
CA VAL A 62 -3.92 -13.77 8.15
C VAL A 62 -4.49 -13.94 6.74
N GLU A 63 -5.10 -15.08 6.47
CA GLU A 63 -5.86 -15.23 5.22
C GLU A 63 -7.12 -14.39 5.30
N ALA A 64 -7.24 -13.41 4.39
CA ALA A 64 -8.37 -12.49 4.35
C ALA A 64 -8.59 -11.93 2.95
N ASP A 65 -9.86 -11.65 2.63
CA ASP A 65 -10.27 -10.84 1.49
C ASP A 65 -10.77 -9.48 1.98
N VAL A 66 -10.06 -8.41 1.63
CA VAL A 66 -10.45 -7.05 2.02
C VAL A 66 -11.77 -6.60 1.38
N ALA A 67 -12.18 -7.23 0.27
CA ALA A 67 -13.47 -6.95 -0.37
C ALA A 67 -14.68 -7.41 0.47
N ASP A 68 -14.45 -8.27 1.48
CA ASP A 68 -15.48 -8.74 2.41
C ASP A 68 -15.31 -8.05 3.77
N ASP A 69 -16.35 -7.32 4.23
CA ASP A 69 -16.32 -6.55 5.48
C ASP A 69 -16.12 -7.45 6.72
N ALA A 70 -16.73 -8.64 6.73
CA ALA A 70 -16.59 -9.56 7.86
C ALA A 70 -15.18 -10.16 7.92
N SER A 71 -14.58 -10.45 6.76
CA SER A 71 -13.18 -10.86 6.64
C SER A 71 -12.21 -9.78 7.10
N ALA A 72 -12.42 -8.52 6.68
CA ALA A 72 -11.63 -7.39 7.13
C ALA A 72 -11.74 -7.18 8.66
N ALA A 73 -12.94 -7.29 9.22
CA ALA A 73 -13.15 -7.21 10.66
C ALA A 73 -12.43 -8.34 11.43
N ALA A 74 -12.52 -9.57 10.92
CA ALA A 74 -11.85 -10.71 11.52
C ALA A 74 -10.31 -10.57 11.46
N MET A 75 -9.79 -10.05 10.34
CA MET A 75 -8.37 -9.77 10.16
C MET A 75 -7.85 -8.78 11.22
N VAL A 76 -8.51 -7.63 11.39
CA VAL A 76 -8.10 -6.63 12.38
C VAL A 76 -8.15 -7.22 13.79
N ARG A 77 -9.23 -7.94 14.15
CA ARG A 77 -9.33 -8.61 15.45
C ARG A 77 -8.19 -9.60 15.69
N ALA A 78 -7.87 -10.44 14.70
CA ALA A 78 -6.78 -11.42 14.83
C ALA A 78 -5.42 -10.76 15.13
N VAL A 79 -5.16 -9.57 14.56
CA VAL A 79 -3.94 -8.79 14.83
C VAL A 79 -3.93 -8.29 16.28
N VAL A 80 -5.04 -7.70 16.73
CA VAL A 80 -5.16 -7.17 18.11
C VAL A 80 -5.11 -8.31 19.13
N ASP A 81 -5.80 -9.41 18.88
CA ASP A 81 -5.78 -10.59 19.76
C ASP A 81 -4.37 -11.20 19.88
N ARG A 82 -3.58 -11.16 18.80
CA ARG A 82 -2.22 -11.72 18.77
C ARG A 82 -1.19 -10.83 19.43
N PHE A 83 -1.25 -9.51 19.24
CA PHE A 83 -0.19 -8.58 19.63
C PHE A 83 -0.62 -7.56 20.68
N GLY A 84 -1.92 -7.46 21.01
CA GLY A 84 -2.45 -6.56 22.04
C GLY A 84 -2.71 -5.12 21.58
N SER A 85 -2.21 -4.71 20.40
CA SER A 85 -2.42 -3.38 19.84
C SER A 85 -2.37 -3.40 18.31
N LEU A 86 -2.76 -2.29 17.69
CA LEU A 86 -2.53 -2.00 16.27
C LEU A 86 -2.04 -0.55 16.16
N ASP A 87 -0.79 -0.37 15.76
CA ASP A 87 -0.13 0.95 15.73
C ASP A 87 -0.02 1.50 14.30
N VAL A 88 0.15 0.63 13.31
CA VAL A 88 0.30 1.02 11.91
C VAL A 88 -0.54 0.11 11.03
N VAL A 89 -1.29 0.70 10.11
CA VAL A 89 -1.92 -0.04 9.01
C VAL A 89 -1.32 0.43 7.70
N VAL A 90 -0.83 -0.52 6.91
CA VAL A 90 -0.44 -0.29 5.52
C VAL A 90 -1.51 -0.88 4.62
N ASN A 91 -2.36 -0.02 4.05
CA ASN A 91 -3.38 -0.44 3.09
C ASN A 91 -2.74 -0.52 1.70
N ASN A 92 -2.28 -1.73 1.35
CA ASN A 92 -1.58 -2.01 0.09
C ASN A 92 -2.37 -2.94 -0.84
N ALA A 93 -3.26 -3.80 -0.32
CA ALA A 93 -4.05 -4.70 -1.15
C ALA A 93 -4.78 -3.95 -2.27
N ALA A 94 -4.58 -4.38 -3.51
CA ALA A 94 -5.19 -3.76 -4.69
C ALA A 94 -5.36 -4.77 -5.82
N ALA A 95 -6.37 -4.51 -6.65
CA ALA A 95 -6.56 -5.10 -7.96
C ALA A 95 -6.20 -4.09 -9.05
N TYR A 96 -5.88 -4.59 -10.24
CA TYR A 96 -5.53 -3.81 -11.41
C TYR A 96 -6.32 -4.30 -12.62
N THR A 97 -6.78 -3.39 -13.44
CA THR A 97 -7.34 -3.67 -14.76
C THR A 97 -6.94 -2.57 -15.74
N ASN A 98 -6.80 -2.93 -17.01
CA ASN A 98 -6.52 -2.02 -18.11
C ASN A 98 -7.34 -2.43 -19.34
N GLY A 99 -7.48 -1.50 -20.28
CA GLY A 99 -8.22 -1.69 -21.52
C GLY A 99 -8.97 -0.43 -21.93
N ALA A 100 -9.57 -0.44 -23.12
CA ALA A 100 -10.42 0.64 -23.59
C ALA A 100 -11.66 0.75 -22.67
N PHE A 101 -12.08 1.96 -22.34
CA PHE A 101 -13.15 2.15 -21.36
C PHE A 101 -14.51 1.67 -21.82
N ASP A 102 -14.78 1.77 -23.11
CA ASP A 102 -16.01 1.28 -23.77
C ASP A 102 -16.08 -0.25 -23.87
N GLU A 103 -14.94 -0.93 -23.69
CA GLU A 103 -14.83 -2.39 -23.63
C GLU A 103 -14.76 -2.94 -22.20
N LEU A 104 -14.73 -2.07 -21.18
CA LEU A 104 -14.64 -2.48 -19.79
C LEU A 104 -15.88 -3.28 -19.38
N ALA A 105 -15.69 -4.55 -19.02
CA ALA A 105 -16.77 -5.35 -18.45
C ALA A 105 -17.21 -4.79 -17.10
N LEU A 106 -18.51 -4.76 -16.83
CA LEU A 106 -19.04 -4.26 -15.54
C LEU A 106 -18.59 -5.12 -14.37
N GLU A 107 -18.34 -6.39 -14.61
CA GLU A 107 -17.80 -7.35 -13.64
C GLU A 107 -16.38 -6.97 -13.23
N ASP A 108 -15.53 -6.55 -14.18
CA ASP A 108 -14.17 -6.09 -13.89
C ASP A 108 -14.19 -4.77 -13.12
N TRP A 109 -15.09 -3.85 -13.48
CA TRP A 109 -15.31 -2.64 -12.69
C TRP A 109 -15.75 -2.95 -11.26
N GLN A 110 -16.70 -3.88 -11.08
CA GLN A 110 -17.16 -4.29 -9.76
C GLN A 110 -16.02 -4.92 -8.94
N ALA A 111 -15.22 -5.78 -9.55
CA ALA A 111 -14.11 -6.47 -8.89
C ALA A 111 -13.02 -5.49 -8.44
N ILE A 112 -12.60 -4.56 -9.33
CA ILE A 112 -11.57 -3.57 -8.97
C ILE A 112 -12.08 -2.59 -7.93
N ARG A 113 -13.34 -2.15 -8.02
CA ARG A 113 -13.98 -1.29 -7.01
C ARG A 113 -14.04 -1.99 -5.66
N ALA A 114 -14.52 -3.25 -5.63
CA ALA A 114 -14.66 -4.03 -4.40
C ALA A 114 -13.33 -4.18 -3.66
N THR A 115 -12.24 -4.43 -4.39
CA THR A 115 -10.91 -4.57 -3.76
C THR A 115 -10.33 -3.21 -3.37
N ASN A 116 -10.32 -2.23 -4.28
CA ASN A 116 -9.56 -1.00 -4.10
C ASN A 116 -10.31 0.03 -3.25
N ILE A 117 -11.63 0.20 -3.46
CA ILE A 117 -12.43 1.21 -2.75
C ILE A 117 -13.12 0.58 -1.54
N ASP A 118 -13.99 -0.41 -1.78
CA ASP A 118 -14.77 -1.02 -0.70
C ASP A 118 -13.82 -1.69 0.32
N GLY A 119 -12.76 -2.37 -0.16
CA GLY A 119 -11.73 -2.97 0.69
C GLY A 119 -10.95 -1.96 1.53
N PHE A 120 -10.62 -0.78 0.99
CA PHE A 120 -10.06 0.30 1.81
C PHE A 120 -11.05 0.73 2.91
N VAL A 121 -12.32 0.93 2.56
CA VAL A 121 -13.36 1.34 3.53
C VAL A 121 -13.52 0.30 4.62
N HIS A 122 -13.60 -0.99 4.28
CA HIS A 122 -13.72 -2.07 5.26
C HIS A 122 -12.53 -2.10 6.22
N VAL A 123 -11.30 -2.08 5.68
CA VAL A 123 -10.08 -2.09 6.52
C VAL A 123 -10.01 -0.85 7.39
N ALA A 124 -10.20 0.35 6.82
CA ALA A 124 -10.11 1.60 7.57
C ALA A 124 -11.16 1.67 8.69
N ARG A 125 -12.42 1.27 8.39
CA ARG A 125 -13.51 1.28 9.37
C ARG A 125 -13.23 0.44 10.60
N HIS A 126 -12.60 -0.72 10.44
CA HIS A 126 -12.26 -1.62 11.56
C HIS A 126 -10.93 -1.26 12.22
N ALA A 127 -9.98 -0.70 11.49
CA ALA A 127 -8.66 -0.37 12.00
C ALA A 127 -8.60 1.00 12.70
N LEU A 128 -9.33 2.01 12.23
CA LEU A 128 -9.25 3.38 12.78
C LEU A 128 -9.56 3.46 14.28
N PRO A 129 -10.54 2.72 14.86
CA PRO A 129 -10.73 2.71 16.30
C PRO A 129 -9.53 2.15 17.08
N GLU A 130 -8.81 1.17 16.53
CA GLU A 130 -7.61 0.62 17.15
C GLU A 130 -6.43 1.59 17.05
N LEU A 131 -6.28 2.24 15.88
CA LEU A 131 -5.27 3.27 15.66
C LEU A 131 -5.50 4.49 16.56
N GLU A 132 -6.75 4.85 16.85
CA GLU A 132 -7.09 5.92 17.81
C GLU A 132 -6.64 5.55 19.24
N ARG A 133 -6.81 4.28 19.66
CA ARG A 133 -6.35 3.81 20.98
C ARG A 133 -4.83 3.84 21.13
N SER A 134 -4.10 3.58 20.05
CA SER A 134 -2.63 3.56 20.07
C SER A 134 -1.97 4.89 19.73
N GLY A 135 -2.74 5.90 19.26
CA GLY A 135 -2.19 7.11 18.63
C GLY A 135 -1.40 6.79 17.36
N GLY A 136 -1.88 5.82 16.60
CA GLY A 136 -1.19 5.22 15.47
C GLY A 136 -1.36 5.95 14.14
N ASN A 137 -1.12 5.24 13.04
CA ASN A 137 -1.26 5.83 11.70
C ASN A 137 -1.66 4.81 10.63
N LEU A 138 -2.24 5.32 9.54
CA LEU A 138 -2.59 4.58 8.36
C LEU A 138 -1.82 5.12 7.15
N VAL A 139 -1.06 4.26 6.47
CA VAL A 139 -0.35 4.60 5.23
C VAL A 139 -0.97 3.82 4.08
N VAL A 140 -1.39 4.52 3.04
CA VAL A 140 -1.98 3.92 1.85
C VAL A 140 -0.92 3.80 0.75
N VAL A 141 -0.84 2.66 0.10
CA VAL A 141 -0.13 2.50 -1.17
C VAL A 141 -1.08 2.89 -2.30
N GLY A 142 -1.02 4.16 -2.65
CA GLY A 142 -1.77 4.77 -3.75
C GLY A 142 -1.17 4.45 -5.12
N SER A 143 -1.11 5.46 -5.98
CA SER A 143 -0.43 5.45 -7.29
C SER A 143 -0.35 6.87 -7.83
N VAL A 144 0.62 7.17 -8.67
CA VAL A 144 0.60 8.39 -9.49
C VAL A 144 -0.64 8.46 -10.38
N SER A 145 -1.20 7.31 -10.76
CA SER A 145 -2.47 7.16 -11.49
C SER A 145 -3.68 7.71 -10.72
N GLY A 146 -3.58 7.87 -9.40
CA GLY A 146 -4.57 8.59 -8.60
C GLY A 146 -4.42 10.11 -8.65
N LEU A 147 -3.28 10.61 -9.13
CA LEU A 147 -2.97 12.04 -9.26
C LEU A 147 -3.22 12.56 -10.68
N ARG A 148 -3.00 11.71 -11.67
CA ARG A 148 -3.04 12.03 -13.09
C ARG A 148 -3.68 10.88 -13.86
N GLY A 149 -4.14 11.15 -15.10
CA GLY A 149 -4.64 10.11 -15.98
C GLY A 149 -3.51 9.29 -16.60
N ASP A 150 -3.76 7.99 -16.72
CA ASP A 150 -2.96 7.09 -17.53
C ASP A 150 -3.78 6.49 -18.66
N TRP A 151 -3.11 6.14 -19.75
CA TRP A 151 -3.74 5.54 -20.91
C TRP A 151 -4.34 4.17 -20.55
N SER A 152 -5.56 3.92 -21.01
CA SER A 152 -6.26 2.63 -20.86
C SER A 152 -6.45 2.15 -19.41
N GLN A 153 -6.43 3.05 -18.41
CA GLN A 153 -6.51 2.71 -16.99
C GLN A 153 -7.63 3.48 -16.25
N ALA A 154 -8.67 3.92 -16.93
CA ALA A 154 -9.69 4.79 -16.34
C ALA A 154 -10.30 4.24 -15.04
N ALA A 155 -10.64 2.94 -15.00
CA ALA A 155 -11.20 2.30 -13.81
C ALA A 155 -10.18 2.25 -12.65
N TYR A 156 -8.93 1.86 -12.92
CA TYR A 156 -7.87 1.84 -11.92
C TYR A 156 -7.58 3.24 -11.38
N ASN A 157 -7.42 4.23 -12.26
CA ASN A 157 -7.19 5.63 -11.90
C ASN A 157 -8.28 6.17 -11.00
N ALA A 158 -9.56 5.91 -11.35
CA ALA A 158 -10.70 6.33 -10.54
C ALA A 158 -10.64 5.74 -9.12
N THR A 159 -10.31 4.44 -8.99
CA THR A 159 -10.21 3.81 -7.67
C THR A 159 -9.05 4.38 -6.85
N LYS A 160 -7.89 4.62 -7.48
CA LYS A 160 -6.72 5.19 -6.79
C LYS A 160 -6.95 6.66 -6.40
N ALA A 161 -7.62 7.45 -7.24
CA ALA A 161 -8.01 8.82 -6.89
C ALA A 161 -9.00 8.84 -5.71
N ALA A 162 -9.99 7.95 -5.69
CA ALA A 162 -10.95 7.85 -4.60
C ALA A 162 -10.28 7.58 -3.26
N ILE A 163 -9.42 6.56 -3.14
CA ILE A 163 -8.78 6.23 -1.86
C ILE A 163 -7.79 7.31 -1.41
N MET A 164 -7.12 7.99 -2.33
CA MET A 164 -6.23 9.09 -1.98
C MET A 164 -7.01 10.30 -1.43
N ASN A 165 -8.22 10.57 -1.95
CA ASN A 165 -9.09 11.61 -1.40
C ASN A 165 -9.69 11.20 -0.05
N PHE A 166 -10.03 9.92 0.17
CA PHE A 166 -10.39 9.41 1.49
C PHE A 166 -9.31 9.69 2.53
N VAL A 167 -8.03 9.49 2.18
CA VAL A 167 -6.91 9.78 3.09
C VAL A 167 -6.94 11.24 3.55
N GLN A 168 -7.18 12.18 2.66
CA GLN A 168 -7.26 13.61 3.02
C GLN A 168 -8.44 13.90 3.95
N SER A 169 -9.64 13.42 3.60
CA SER A 169 -10.82 13.64 4.44
C SER A 169 -10.68 13.01 5.82
N LEU A 170 -10.25 11.75 5.87
CA LEU A 170 -10.07 11.04 7.15
C LEU A 170 -8.92 11.65 8.00
N ALA A 171 -7.90 12.24 7.37
CA ALA A 171 -6.86 12.95 8.10
C ALA A 171 -7.41 14.16 8.88
N LEU A 172 -8.42 14.84 8.35
CA LEU A 172 -9.11 15.93 9.04
C LEU A 172 -9.95 15.42 10.21
N ASP A 173 -10.67 14.30 10.00
CA ASP A 173 -11.58 13.74 11.00
C ASP A 173 -10.84 13.07 12.17
N TYR A 174 -9.71 12.41 11.88
CA TYR A 174 -8.96 11.60 12.84
C TYR A 174 -7.70 12.28 13.39
N GLY A 175 -7.23 13.36 12.77
CA GLY A 175 -6.11 14.16 13.28
C GLY A 175 -6.34 14.64 14.72
N PRO A 176 -7.50 15.23 15.06
CA PRO A 176 -7.82 15.61 16.45
C PRO A 176 -7.86 14.43 17.44
N ARG A 177 -7.97 13.20 16.94
CA ARG A 177 -7.96 11.96 17.74
C ARG A 177 -6.58 11.31 17.82
N GLY A 178 -5.53 12.01 17.31
CA GLY A 178 -4.16 11.55 17.36
C GLY A 178 -3.77 10.52 16.27
N VAL A 179 -4.61 10.31 15.24
CA VAL A 179 -4.30 9.39 14.13
C VAL A 179 -3.83 10.17 12.90
N ARG A 180 -2.70 9.77 12.32
CA ARG A 180 -2.22 10.33 11.05
C ARG A 180 -2.60 9.40 9.89
N LEU A 181 -3.01 10.00 8.77
CA LEU A 181 -3.32 9.26 7.54
C LEU A 181 -2.55 9.87 6.37
N ASN A 182 -1.75 9.07 5.68
CA ASN A 182 -0.94 9.51 4.54
C ASN A 182 -0.94 8.46 3.43
N ALA A 183 -0.47 8.83 2.26
CA ALA A 183 -0.30 7.92 1.14
C ALA A 183 1.08 8.06 0.51
N VAL A 184 1.62 6.96 0.02
CA VAL A 184 2.68 6.95 -1.00
C VAL A 184 2.06 6.77 -2.37
N ALA A 185 2.62 7.41 -3.39
CA ALA A 185 2.16 7.30 -4.76
C ALA A 185 3.29 6.76 -5.67
N PRO A 186 3.41 5.42 -5.79
CA PRO A 186 4.36 4.81 -6.72
C PRO A 186 3.97 5.07 -8.18
N ALA A 187 4.97 5.13 -9.07
CA ALA A 187 4.81 4.91 -10.51
C ALA A 187 5.04 3.43 -10.85
N LEU A 188 5.40 3.13 -12.11
CA LEU A 188 5.74 1.78 -12.52
C LEU A 188 6.79 1.19 -11.58
N THR A 189 6.38 0.14 -10.88
CA THR A 189 7.22 -0.62 -9.96
C THR A 189 7.20 -2.07 -10.42
N ILE A 190 8.37 -2.66 -10.61
CA ILE A 190 8.49 -4.05 -11.06
C ILE A 190 8.12 -4.99 -9.91
N THR A 191 7.08 -5.75 -10.14
CA THR A 191 6.53 -6.77 -9.23
C THR A 191 6.08 -7.95 -10.08
N ASP A 192 5.56 -9.01 -9.47
CA ASP A 192 4.98 -10.13 -10.22
C ASP A 192 3.86 -9.68 -11.18
N LEU A 193 3.12 -8.62 -10.81
CA LEU A 193 2.03 -8.06 -11.62
C LEU A 193 2.53 -7.34 -12.88
N THR A 194 3.70 -6.72 -12.82
CA THR A 194 4.24 -5.84 -13.87
C THR A 194 5.49 -6.42 -14.55
N ARG A 195 5.88 -7.64 -14.20
CA ARG A 195 7.09 -8.32 -14.72
C ARG A 195 7.17 -8.36 -16.23
N ALA A 196 6.03 -8.54 -16.90
CA ALA A 196 5.96 -8.55 -18.36
C ALA A 196 6.52 -7.27 -19.02
N VAL A 197 6.48 -6.13 -18.32
CA VAL A 197 7.08 -4.87 -18.82
C VAL A 197 8.62 -4.94 -18.77
N GLU A 198 9.19 -5.62 -17.77
CA GLU A 198 10.65 -5.80 -17.65
C GLU A 198 11.19 -6.81 -18.70
N GLU A 199 10.35 -7.74 -19.13
CA GLU A 199 10.68 -8.79 -20.10
C GLU A 199 10.51 -8.32 -21.57
N ASP A 200 9.91 -7.14 -21.80
CA ASP A 200 9.73 -6.52 -23.12
C ASP A 200 10.58 -5.24 -23.22
N ASP A 201 11.69 -5.30 -23.94
CA ASP A 201 12.63 -4.20 -24.12
C ASP A 201 11.95 -2.92 -24.65
N GLN A 202 10.97 -3.04 -25.54
CA GLN A 202 10.27 -1.89 -26.11
C GLN A 202 9.32 -1.25 -25.08
N ALA A 203 8.57 -2.07 -24.35
CA ALA A 203 7.70 -1.60 -23.28
C ALA A 203 8.51 -0.97 -22.14
N LEU A 204 9.64 -1.60 -21.77
CA LEU A 204 10.54 -1.08 -20.75
C LEU A 204 11.15 0.26 -21.16
N ALA A 205 11.64 0.39 -22.39
CA ALA A 205 12.19 1.63 -22.92
C ALA A 205 11.14 2.76 -22.94
N ALA A 206 9.91 2.45 -23.41
CA ALA A 206 8.81 3.41 -23.45
C ALA A 206 8.42 3.90 -22.04
N ALA A 207 8.34 2.98 -21.07
CA ALA A 207 8.05 3.32 -19.68
C ALA A 207 9.18 4.13 -19.03
N THR A 208 10.43 3.74 -19.27
CA THR A 208 11.63 4.37 -18.70
C THR A 208 11.85 5.79 -19.23
N ASN A 209 11.49 6.07 -20.48
CA ASN A 209 11.59 7.40 -21.08
C ASN A 209 10.87 8.49 -20.27
N ARG A 210 9.86 8.14 -19.48
CA ARG A 210 9.08 9.07 -18.65
C ARG A 210 9.55 9.15 -17.20
N ILE A 211 10.54 8.37 -16.82
CA ILE A 211 11.05 8.30 -15.46
C ILE A 211 12.37 9.05 -15.37
N ALA A 212 12.40 10.19 -14.69
CA ALA A 212 13.59 11.04 -14.61
C ALA A 212 14.83 10.31 -14.06
N LEU A 213 14.65 9.34 -13.15
CA LEU A 213 15.74 8.51 -12.63
C LEU A 213 16.19 7.40 -13.58
N GLY A 214 15.60 7.28 -14.79
CA GLY A 214 16.03 6.39 -15.87
C GLY A 214 15.83 4.89 -15.60
N ARG A 215 14.98 4.53 -14.64
CA ARG A 215 14.63 3.12 -14.35
C ARG A 215 13.25 3.01 -13.71
N PRO A 216 12.54 1.91 -13.89
CA PRO A 216 11.34 1.62 -13.09
C PRO A 216 11.70 1.47 -11.60
N GLY A 217 10.72 1.68 -10.74
CA GLY A 217 10.85 1.42 -9.32
C GLY A 217 10.92 -0.08 -9.02
N ARG A 218 11.45 -0.40 -7.85
CA ARG A 218 11.38 -1.73 -7.24
C ARG A 218 10.65 -1.63 -5.90
N PRO A 219 10.07 -2.73 -5.37
CA PRO A 219 9.42 -2.71 -4.07
C PRO A 219 10.25 -2.06 -2.96
N ASP A 220 11.57 -2.27 -2.98
CA ASP A 220 12.53 -1.69 -2.03
C ASP A 220 12.72 -0.17 -2.16
N ASP A 221 12.32 0.43 -3.27
CA ASP A 221 12.27 1.89 -3.41
C ASP A 221 11.06 2.49 -2.69
N ILE A 222 9.99 1.71 -2.51
CA ILE A 222 8.72 2.16 -1.93
C ILE A 222 8.70 1.98 -0.41
N ALA A 223 9.19 0.84 0.08
CA ALA A 223 9.14 0.49 1.49
C ALA A 223 9.74 1.57 2.43
N PRO A 224 10.92 2.20 2.14
CA PRO A 224 11.48 3.25 2.99
C PRO A 224 10.58 4.46 3.18
N ALA A 225 9.83 4.85 2.14
CA ALA A 225 8.90 5.98 2.23
C ALA A 225 7.69 5.64 3.13
N VAL A 226 7.23 4.40 3.11
CA VAL A 226 6.17 3.92 4.01
C VAL A 226 6.65 3.92 5.45
N LEU A 227 7.86 3.41 5.72
CA LEU A 227 8.45 3.42 7.06
C LEU A 227 8.62 4.86 7.58
N PHE A 228 9.11 5.78 6.73
CA PHE A 228 9.20 7.21 7.08
C PHE A 228 7.83 7.76 7.50
N LEU A 229 6.79 7.58 6.69
CA LEU A 229 5.45 8.09 7.01
C LEU A 229 4.85 7.42 8.26
N ALA A 230 5.25 6.19 8.56
CA ALA A 230 4.82 5.47 9.75
C ALA A 230 5.59 5.88 11.01
N SER A 231 6.78 6.47 10.88
CA SER A 231 7.68 6.82 11.97
C SER A 231 7.30 8.13 12.68
N SER A 232 8.00 8.42 13.79
CA SER A 232 7.92 9.69 14.50
C SER A 232 8.46 10.88 13.70
N ASP A 233 9.32 10.65 12.72
CA ASP A 233 9.86 11.72 11.86
C ASP A 233 8.77 12.37 11.00
N ALA A 234 7.65 11.65 10.78
CA ALA A 234 6.47 12.15 10.10
C ALA A 234 5.37 12.65 11.07
N ALA A 235 5.71 12.99 12.31
CA ALA A 235 4.72 13.36 13.35
C ALA A 235 3.84 14.57 12.96
N TYR A 236 4.34 15.46 12.11
CA TYR A 236 3.58 16.63 11.64
C TYR A 236 3.11 16.49 10.17
N ILE A 237 3.06 15.23 9.66
CA ILE A 237 2.61 14.92 8.31
C ILE A 237 1.32 14.10 8.40
N THR A 238 0.20 14.67 7.93
CA THR A 238 -1.08 13.98 7.77
C THR A 238 -1.84 14.54 6.57
N GLY A 239 -2.62 13.72 5.87
CA GLY A 239 -3.32 14.07 4.63
C GLY A 239 -2.40 14.23 3.41
N ALA A 240 -1.13 13.86 3.52
CA ALA A 240 -0.15 14.04 2.47
C ALA A 240 -0.12 12.85 1.47
N TRP A 241 0.28 13.17 0.25
CA TRP A 241 0.66 12.21 -0.79
C TRP A 241 2.13 12.38 -1.12
N LEU A 242 2.90 11.36 -0.86
CA LEU A 242 4.33 11.35 -1.17
C LEU A 242 4.55 10.58 -2.48
N ALA A 243 4.89 11.28 -3.55
CA ALA A 243 5.29 10.63 -4.80
C ALA A 243 6.61 9.86 -4.59
N VAL A 244 6.60 8.58 -4.95
CA VAL A 244 7.77 7.68 -4.92
C VAL A 244 7.86 7.04 -6.30
N ASP A 245 8.22 7.85 -7.29
CA ASP A 245 7.91 7.61 -8.69
C ASP A 245 9.07 7.88 -9.66
N GLY A 246 10.27 8.10 -9.13
CA GLY A 246 11.45 8.41 -9.93
C GLY A 246 11.35 9.70 -10.74
N GLY A 247 10.42 10.61 -10.37
CA GLY A 247 10.16 11.87 -11.05
C GLY A 247 9.13 11.79 -12.19
N THR A 248 8.41 10.68 -12.32
CA THR A 248 7.38 10.48 -13.37
C THR A 248 6.31 11.57 -13.33
N SER A 249 5.78 11.90 -12.14
CA SER A 249 4.71 12.89 -11.98
C SER A 249 5.20 14.35 -12.02
N ALA A 250 6.51 14.59 -11.96
CA ALA A 250 7.10 15.92 -12.05
C ALA A 250 7.12 16.45 -13.49
N SER A 251 7.01 15.56 -14.49
CA SER A 251 7.00 15.92 -15.90
C SER A 251 5.65 16.47 -16.34
N THR A 252 5.68 17.47 -17.24
CA THR A 252 4.49 17.96 -17.97
C THR A 252 4.05 17.02 -19.10
N GLY A 253 4.73 15.88 -19.29
CA GLY A 253 4.43 14.87 -20.30
C GLY A 253 5.23 15.03 -21.60
N GLN A 254 6.17 15.95 -21.67
CA GLN A 254 7.06 16.08 -22.83
C GLN A 254 7.97 14.84 -22.92
N ALA A 255 8.17 14.36 -24.15
CA ALA A 255 9.15 13.31 -24.41
C ALA A 255 10.57 13.83 -24.15
N HIS A 256 11.39 12.98 -23.63
CA HIS A 256 12.82 13.22 -23.41
C HIS A 256 13.62 12.59 -24.54
#